data_6f82c9fe0f619d0b8e9c1c372f8e4aee
#
_entry.id   6f82c9fe0f619d0b8e9c1c372f8e4aee
#
_cell.length_a   1.000
_cell.length_b   1.000
_cell.length_c   1.000
_cell.angle_alpha   90.00
_cell.angle_beta   90.00
_cell.angle_gamma   90.00
#
_symmetry.space_group_name_H-M   'P 1'
#
loop_
_entity.id
_entity.type
_entity.pdbx_description
1 polymer ?
#
loop_
_entity_poly.entity_id
_entity_poly.type
_entity_poly.pdbx_seq_one_letter_code
_entity_poly.pdbx_strand_id
1 'polypeptide(L)'
;MGKACWPKDRQGRRLTWLGCLFVAVTAVVAVFAVIFRPASHTDASAPAQATHPAAERASPTRSASHPPVTWQVAGPFADLSVPLAGMPPVADPANIYADAGPDMLSPSVRGVPYRIYVPDSGGSTVTVIDPATYRVIGTYQSGLNPQHVVPGYDLRTLYVTNNQANSLTPINPRTGRPAGPNIGVDDPYNMYFTPDGRYAIVVAEARQNLDFRDPHTFALRHRIHVTCAGVDHIDFAATGAYLIATCEFAGRLVRVDLHTLSVAGYLNLPGAAPQDIKLDPAGRIFYVADKNHAGVWLINAATFKVTGFIPTGPDAHGLYPSRDARYLYVTNRGNGTITLISFATRKIVTTWRIPGGGSPDMGNLSPDGKVFWVSGRYDNVVYGISTANGHLLARIPVGPQPHGLCVWPQPGRYSLGHTGITR
;
A
#
# COMPACT_ATOMS: atom_id res chain seq x y z
N MET A 1 22.76 -12.72 51.06
CA MET A 1 21.56 -13.10 51.82
C MET A 1 20.80 -11.82 52.19
N GLY A 2 19.86 -11.41 51.35
CA GLY A 2 19.06 -10.21 51.52
C GLY A 2 17.82 -10.54 52.34
N LYS A 3 17.68 -9.89 53.49
CA LYS A 3 16.49 -10.03 54.33
C LYS A 3 15.31 -9.27 53.69
N ALA A 4 14.25 -9.98 53.33
CA ALA A 4 12.99 -9.39 52.86
C ALA A 4 12.33 -8.65 54.05
N CYS A 5 12.16 -7.33 53.93
CA CYS A 5 11.37 -6.51 54.85
C CYS A 5 9.89 -6.61 54.48
N TRP A 6 9.08 -7.15 55.39
CA TRP A 6 7.62 -7.18 55.29
C TRP A 6 7.00 -5.93 55.92
N PRO A 7 5.99 -5.32 55.34
CA PRO A 7 5.30 -4.20 55.96
C PRO A 7 4.50 -4.65 57.19
N LYS A 8 4.53 -3.86 58.24
CA LYS A 8 3.81 -4.07 59.52
C LYS A 8 2.68 -3.05 59.65
N ASP A 9 1.58 -3.43 60.31
CA ASP A 9 0.53 -2.49 60.68
C ASP A 9 1.03 -1.47 61.77
N ARG A 10 0.21 -0.46 62.08
CA ARG A 10 0.56 0.56 63.08
C ARG A 10 0.77 0.01 64.53
N GLN A 11 0.47 -1.27 64.74
CA GLN A 11 0.68 -1.96 66.04
C GLN A 11 1.80 -3.01 65.94
N GLY A 12 2.56 -3.07 64.82
CA GLY A 12 3.74 -3.92 64.68
C GLY A 12 3.48 -5.39 64.29
N ARG A 13 2.26 -5.75 63.90
CA ARG A 13 1.88 -7.12 63.51
C ARG A 13 2.05 -7.33 62.01
N ARG A 14 2.41 -8.56 61.63
CA ARG A 14 2.52 -8.93 60.19
C ARG A 14 1.13 -9.16 59.59
N LEU A 15 0.82 -8.49 58.50
CA LEU A 15 -0.41 -8.68 57.75
C LEU A 15 -0.36 -10.00 56.91
N THR A 16 -1.40 -10.80 57.03
CA THR A 16 -1.55 -12.02 56.19
C THR A 16 -2.15 -11.66 54.82
N TRP A 17 -1.78 -12.41 53.79
CA TRP A 17 -2.15 -12.19 52.37
C TRP A 17 -3.65 -12.01 52.11
N LEU A 18 -4.52 -12.58 52.93
CA LEU A 18 -5.97 -12.46 52.80
C LEU A 18 -6.50 -11.04 53.12
N GLY A 19 -5.83 -10.27 53.94
CA GLY A 19 -6.30 -8.94 54.29
C GLY A 19 -6.03 -7.89 53.20
N CYS A 20 -5.01 -8.09 52.38
CA CYS A 20 -4.69 -7.16 51.29
C CYS A 20 -5.60 -7.28 50.06
N LEU A 21 -6.18 -8.48 49.82
CA LEU A 21 -7.09 -8.69 48.66
C LEU A 21 -8.47 -8.03 48.89
N PHE A 22 -8.96 -8.02 50.17
CA PHE A 22 -10.28 -7.47 50.51
C PHE A 22 -10.30 -5.93 50.45
N VAL A 23 -9.18 -5.26 50.75
CA VAL A 23 -9.10 -3.78 50.72
C VAL A 23 -9.00 -3.30 49.25
N ALA A 24 -8.34 -4.07 48.35
CA ALA A 24 -8.23 -3.73 46.93
C ALA A 24 -9.57 -3.90 46.22
N VAL A 25 -10.36 -4.95 46.52
CA VAL A 25 -11.65 -5.22 45.86
C VAL A 25 -12.71 -4.20 46.31
N THR A 26 -12.74 -3.76 47.56
CA THR A 26 -13.70 -2.73 48.03
C THR A 26 -13.40 -1.34 47.45
N ALA A 27 -12.14 -1.00 47.20
CA ALA A 27 -11.79 0.27 46.57
C ALA A 27 -12.18 0.33 45.08
N VAL A 28 -12.04 -0.79 44.36
CA VAL A 28 -12.42 -0.89 42.93
C VAL A 28 -13.94 -0.87 42.76
N VAL A 29 -14.72 -1.53 43.62
CA VAL A 29 -16.19 -1.52 43.55
C VAL A 29 -16.75 -0.14 43.92
N ALA A 30 -16.13 0.61 44.84
CA ALA A 30 -16.58 1.96 45.17
C ALA A 30 -16.32 2.99 44.07
N VAL A 31 -15.25 2.84 43.27
CA VAL A 31 -14.95 3.73 42.12
C VAL A 31 -15.90 3.46 40.95
N PHE A 32 -16.32 2.21 40.71
CA PHE A 32 -17.30 1.91 39.65
C PHE A 32 -18.74 2.31 40.01
N ALA A 33 -19.12 2.36 41.30
CA ALA A 33 -20.47 2.76 41.70
C ALA A 33 -20.74 4.28 41.58
N VAL A 34 -19.68 5.10 41.49
CA VAL A 34 -19.83 6.57 41.33
C VAL A 34 -19.97 6.98 39.84
N ILE A 35 -19.60 6.12 38.92
CA ILE A 35 -19.56 6.46 37.46
C ILE A 35 -20.86 6.08 36.73
N PHE A 36 -21.72 5.22 37.29
CA PHE A 36 -22.99 4.84 36.68
C PHE A 36 -24.20 5.32 37.51
N ARG A 37 -24.54 6.60 37.45
CA ARG A 37 -25.90 7.07 37.68
C ARG A 37 -26.65 7.08 36.35
N PRO A 38 -27.79 6.40 36.21
CA PRO A 38 -28.59 6.53 35.02
C PRO A 38 -29.19 7.94 34.97
N ALA A 39 -28.89 8.67 33.88
CA ALA A 39 -29.58 9.89 33.59
C ALA A 39 -31.02 9.54 33.21
N SER A 40 -31.98 10.16 33.90
CA SER A 40 -33.40 10.11 33.58
C SER A 40 -33.65 10.62 32.17
N HIS A 41 -34.27 9.78 31.35
CA HIS A 41 -34.77 10.16 30.03
C HIS A 41 -35.75 11.32 30.15
N THR A 42 -35.38 12.48 29.60
CA THR A 42 -36.35 13.48 29.11
C THR A 42 -36.39 13.31 27.60
N ASP A 43 -37.60 13.10 27.11
CA ASP A 43 -37.94 12.99 25.70
C ASP A 43 -37.36 14.17 24.92
N ALA A 44 -36.45 13.87 23.98
CA ALA A 44 -36.11 14.77 22.90
C ALA A 44 -36.49 14.05 21.59
N SER A 45 -37.50 14.61 20.97
CA SER A 45 -38.09 14.23 19.69
C SER A 45 -37.06 13.92 18.62
N ALA A 46 -37.22 12.76 17.98
CA ALA A 46 -36.51 12.36 16.79
C ALA A 46 -36.68 13.37 15.65
N PRO A 47 -35.65 13.69 14.86
CA PRO A 47 -35.84 14.47 13.65
C PRO A 47 -36.62 13.63 12.62
N ALA A 48 -37.64 14.25 12.04
CA ALA A 48 -38.54 13.70 11.06
C ALA A 48 -37.79 13.07 9.87
N GLN A 49 -38.12 11.82 9.56
CA GLN A 49 -37.77 11.20 8.28
C GLN A 49 -38.41 12.01 7.15
N ALA A 50 -37.58 12.55 6.28
CA ALA A 50 -38.05 13.13 5.02
C ALA A 50 -38.61 11.99 4.15
N THR A 51 -39.92 11.96 4.03
CA THR A 51 -40.64 11.12 3.06
C THR A 51 -40.37 11.67 1.66
N HIS A 52 -39.65 10.93 0.85
CA HIS A 52 -39.58 11.18 -0.59
C HIS A 52 -40.94 10.81 -1.21
N PRO A 53 -41.53 11.70 -2.04
CA PRO A 53 -42.73 11.34 -2.80
C PRO A 53 -42.38 10.30 -3.86
N ALA A 54 -43.28 9.32 -4.01
CA ALA A 54 -43.18 8.28 -5.03
C ALA A 54 -43.08 8.91 -6.42
N ALA A 55 -42.03 8.60 -7.14
CA ALA A 55 -41.84 9.01 -8.52
C ALA A 55 -42.85 8.26 -9.42
N GLU A 56 -43.74 9.00 -10.02
CA GLU A 56 -44.64 8.60 -11.08
C GLU A 56 -43.86 8.06 -12.29
N ARG A 57 -44.25 6.89 -12.80
CA ARG A 57 -43.61 6.28 -13.97
C ARG A 57 -43.86 7.14 -15.21
N ALA A 58 -42.84 7.89 -15.61
CA ALA A 58 -42.82 8.50 -16.93
C ALA A 58 -42.38 7.49 -17.99
N SER A 59 -43.17 7.37 -19.06
CA SER A 59 -42.88 6.58 -20.25
C SER A 59 -41.60 7.04 -20.94
N PRO A 60 -40.87 6.14 -21.69
CA PRO A 60 -39.59 6.48 -22.27
C PRO A 60 -39.73 7.48 -23.41
N THR A 61 -39.34 8.71 -23.18
CA THR A 61 -39.13 9.70 -24.23
C THR A 61 -37.74 9.52 -24.83
N ARG A 62 -37.72 9.49 -26.16
CA ARG A 62 -36.61 9.45 -27.11
C ARG A 62 -35.24 9.83 -26.56
N SER A 63 -34.30 8.91 -26.75
CA SER A 63 -32.85 9.11 -26.66
C SER A 63 -32.42 10.36 -27.44
N ALA A 64 -32.02 11.40 -26.72
CA ALA A 64 -31.25 12.49 -27.30
C ALA A 64 -29.82 11.96 -27.56
N SER A 65 -29.48 11.81 -28.82
CA SER A 65 -28.12 11.52 -29.24
C SER A 65 -27.21 12.68 -28.80
N HIS A 66 -26.37 12.42 -27.80
CA HIS A 66 -25.29 13.34 -27.45
C HIS A 66 -24.29 13.33 -28.60
N PRO A 67 -23.80 14.50 -29.06
CA PRO A 67 -22.75 14.53 -30.07
C PRO A 67 -21.50 13.79 -29.52
N PRO A 68 -20.76 13.08 -30.37
CA PRO A 68 -19.53 12.43 -29.93
C PRO A 68 -18.58 13.50 -29.36
N VAL A 69 -18.15 13.32 -28.11
CA VAL A 69 -17.12 14.16 -27.50
C VAL A 69 -15.83 13.91 -28.27
N THR A 70 -15.51 14.82 -29.18
CA THR A 70 -14.23 14.84 -29.88
C THR A 70 -13.18 15.31 -28.87
N TRP A 71 -12.32 14.39 -28.44
CA TRP A 71 -11.18 14.71 -27.59
C TRP A 71 -10.16 15.46 -28.44
N GLN A 72 -9.90 16.70 -28.10
CA GLN A 72 -8.73 17.41 -28.62
C GLN A 72 -7.50 16.77 -28.00
N VAL A 73 -6.80 15.96 -28.79
CA VAL A 73 -5.49 15.43 -28.46
C VAL A 73 -4.51 16.61 -28.63
N ALA A 74 -3.97 17.08 -27.53
CA ALA A 74 -2.95 18.13 -27.52
C ALA A 74 -1.65 17.60 -28.12
N GLY A 75 -1.22 18.13 -29.26
CA GLY A 75 0.10 17.99 -29.85
C GLY A 75 0.56 16.58 -30.29
N PRO A 76 1.65 16.48 -31.06
CA PRO A 76 2.25 15.19 -31.36
C PRO A 76 2.84 14.59 -30.06
N PHE A 77 2.27 13.49 -29.58
CA PHE A 77 2.86 12.72 -28.50
C PHE A 77 4.24 12.23 -28.92
N ALA A 78 5.23 12.26 -28.01
CA ALA A 78 6.46 11.54 -28.21
C ALA A 78 6.16 10.07 -28.51
N ASP A 79 7.02 9.45 -29.32
CA ASP A 79 6.90 8.01 -29.61
C ASP A 79 7.13 7.22 -28.31
N LEU A 80 6.05 6.77 -27.67
CA LEU A 80 6.10 6.05 -26.42
C LEU A 80 6.76 4.66 -26.51
N SER A 81 7.16 4.24 -27.71
CA SER A 81 7.99 3.04 -27.93
C SER A 81 9.48 3.31 -27.73
N VAL A 82 9.91 4.56 -27.81
CA VAL A 82 11.31 4.96 -27.61
C VAL A 82 11.66 4.87 -26.12
N PRO A 83 12.71 4.13 -25.73
CA PRO A 83 13.12 4.05 -24.35
C PRO A 83 13.48 5.42 -23.74
N LEU A 84 13.17 5.60 -22.45
CA LEU A 84 13.52 6.81 -21.71
C LEU A 84 15.05 6.91 -21.62
N ALA A 85 15.59 8.06 -22.06
CA ALA A 85 17.03 8.30 -22.05
C ALA A 85 17.57 8.28 -20.61
N GLY A 86 18.66 7.54 -20.39
CA GLY A 86 19.29 7.38 -19.08
C GLY A 86 18.72 6.22 -18.24
N MET A 87 17.64 5.57 -18.65
CA MET A 87 17.15 4.37 -18.00
C MET A 87 18.19 3.25 -18.12
N PRO A 88 18.54 2.52 -17.04
CA PRO A 88 19.37 1.34 -17.13
C PRO A 88 18.78 0.31 -18.10
N PRO A 89 19.59 -0.34 -18.95
CA PRO A 89 19.10 -1.32 -19.91
C PRO A 89 18.34 -2.45 -19.19
N VAL A 90 17.23 -2.88 -19.76
CA VAL A 90 16.52 -4.08 -19.31
C VAL A 90 17.40 -5.30 -19.60
N ALA A 91 17.67 -6.12 -18.58
CA ALA A 91 18.59 -7.27 -18.72
C ALA A 91 18.05 -8.34 -19.66
N ASP A 92 16.74 -8.57 -19.63
CA ASP A 92 16.03 -9.49 -20.52
C ASP A 92 14.76 -8.80 -21.04
N PRO A 93 14.68 -8.50 -22.35
CA PRO A 93 13.47 -7.91 -22.93
C PRO A 93 12.20 -8.77 -22.80
N ALA A 94 12.34 -10.08 -22.57
CA ALA A 94 11.23 -10.98 -22.32
C ALA A 94 10.79 -11.02 -20.86
N ASN A 95 11.62 -10.47 -19.94
CA ASN A 95 11.33 -10.45 -18.50
C ASN A 95 11.90 -9.20 -17.84
N ILE A 96 11.07 -8.18 -17.67
CA ILE A 96 11.46 -6.92 -17.00
C ILE A 96 11.87 -7.11 -15.53
N TYR A 97 11.56 -8.25 -14.92
CA TYR A 97 11.95 -8.61 -13.55
C TYR A 97 13.19 -9.51 -13.49
N ALA A 98 13.93 -9.68 -14.61
CA ALA A 98 15.06 -10.58 -14.69
C ALA A 98 16.14 -10.32 -13.61
N ASP A 99 16.37 -9.05 -13.25
CA ASP A 99 17.32 -8.66 -12.20
C ASP A 99 16.72 -8.66 -10.79
N ALA A 100 15.41 -8.92 -10.64
CA ALA A 100 14.71 -8.97 -9.36
C ALA A 100 14.32 -10.40 -8.94
N GLY A 101 15.00 -11.41 -9.49
CA GLY A 101 14.83 -12.81 -9.16
C GLY A 101 15.26 -13.15 -7.71
N PRO A 102 15.05 -14.41 -7.28
CA PRO A 102 15.36 -14.82 -5.91
C PRO A 102 16.81 -14.50 -5.54
N ASP A 103 16.99 -13.80 -4.40
CA ASP A 103 18.28 -13.42 -3.82
C ASP A 103 19.23 -12.58 -4.72
N MET A 104 18.73 -12.04 -5.83
CA MET A 104 19.50 -11.16 -6.73
C MET A 104 19.66 -9.76 -6.11
N LEU A 105 20.30 -9.70 -4.94
CA LEU A 105 20.49 -8.46 -4.19
C LEU A 105 21.59 -7.59 -4.81
N SER A 106 21.30 -6.30 -4.97
CA SER A 106 22.29 -5.30 -5.36
C SER A 106 23.47 -5.25 -4.37
N PRO A 107 24.71 -5.00 -4.84
CA PRO A 107 25.84 -4.71 -3.95
C PRO A 107 25.58 -3.56 -2.97
N SER A 108 24.71 -2.59 -3.31
CA SER A 108 24.38 -1.44 -2.46
C SER A 108 23.66 -1.84 -1.16
N VAL A 109 22.98 -2.98 -1.12
CA VAL A 109 22.29 -3.50 0.08
C VAL A 109 23.08 -4.58 0.83
N ARG A 110 24.34 -4.81 0.46
CA ARG A 110 25.18 -5.82 1.12
C ARG A 110 25.30 -5.54 2.62
N GLY A 111 25.01 -6.55 3.44
CA GLY A 111 25.06 -6.47 4.90
C GLY A 111 23.95 -5.63 5.54
N VAL A 112 22.91 -5.25 4.78
CA VAL A 112 21.70 -4.68 5.36
C VAL A 112 20.90 -5.80 6.02
N PRO A 113 20.47 -5.66 7.29
CA PRO A 113 19.66 -6.67 7.97
C PRO A 113 18.31 -6.86 7.29
N TYR A 114 17.86 -8.12 7.18
CA TYR A 114 16.52 -8.43 6.69
C TYR A 114 15.48 -8.03 7.73
N ARG A 115 14.59 -7.09 7.36
CA ARG A 115 13.53 -6.54 8.21
C ARG A 115 12.27 -6.24 7.40
N ILE A 116 11.16 -6.13 8.11
CA ILE A 116 9.90 -5.66 7.55
C ILE A 116 9.53 -4.36 8.25
N TYR A 117 9.28 -3.32 7.47
CA TYR A 117 8.89 -1.99 7.93
C TYR A 117 7.41 -1.78 7.63
N VAL A 118 6.62 -1.55 8.67
CA VAL A 118 5.16 -1.51 8.59
C VAL A 118 4.69 -0.12 8.99
N PRO A 119 4.16 0.67 8.06
CA PRO A 119 3.54 1.96 8.41
C PRO A 119 2.17 1.69 9.04
N ASP A 120 1.99 2.12 10.28
CA ASP A 120 0.74 1.98 11.04
C ASP A 120 -0.07 3.27 10.88
N SER A 121 -0.91 3.35 9.83
CA SER A 121 -1.57 4.59 9.41
C SER A 121 -2.42 5.22 10.50
N GLY A 122 -3.15 4.41 11.29
CA GLY A 122 -3.96 4.89 12.41
C GLY A 122 -3.15 5.26 13.67
N GLY A 123 -1.88 4.83 13.76
CA GLY A 123 -1.00 5.04 14.92
C GLY A 123 0.09 6.08 14.73
N SER A 124 0.26 6.61 13.51
CA SER A 124 1.34 7.54 13.14
C SER A 124 2.74 6.98 13.43
N THR A 125 2.89 5.65 13.39
CA THR A 125 4.11 4.92 13.74
C THR A 125 4.59 4.05 12.59
N VAL A 126 5.84 3.60 12.70
CA VAL A 126 6.37 2.49 11.91
C VAL A 126 6.77 1.38 12.86
N THR A 127 6.18 0.21 12.65
CA THR A 127 6.58 -1.02 13.34
C THR A 127 7.63 -1.75 12.53
N VAL A 128 8.70 -2.22 13.19
CA VAL A 128 9.79 -2.99 12.57
C VAL A 128 9.74 -4.42 13.08
N ILE A 129 9.70 -5.38 12.14
CA ILE A 129 9.62 -6.81 12.43
C ILE A 129 10.94 -7.50 12.02
N ASP A 130 11.42 -8.39 12.86
CA ASP A 130 12.42 -9.38 12.51
C ASP A 130 11.74 -10.63 11.90
N PRO A 131 11.90 -10.88 10.59
CA PRO A 131 11.24 -12.00 9.93
C PRO A 131 11.81 -13.38 10.32
N ALA A 132 13.01 -13.45 10.90
CA ALA A 132 13.57 -14.70 11.36
C ALA A 132 12.93 -15.21 12.66
N THR A 133 12.48 -14.29 13.51
CA THR A 133 11.86 -14.60 14.80
C THR A 133 10.36 -14.33 14.84
N TYR A 134 9.80 -13.72 13.79
CA TYR A 134 8.41 -13.25 13.71
C TYR A 134 8.03 -12.26 14.83
N ARG A 135 8.99 -11.48 15.30
CA ARG A 135 8.80 -10.55 16.42
C ARG A 135 8.95 -9.10 16.00
N VAL A 136 8.15 -8.25 16.61
CA VAL A 136 8.37 -6.81 16.58
C VAL A 136 9.65 -6.52 17.37
N ILE A 137 10.61 -5.85 16.74
CA ILE A 137 11.92 -5.47 17.32
C ILE A 137 12.03 -3.97 17.59
N GLY A 138 11.03 -3.20 17.17
CA GLY A 138 10.98 -1.76 17.42
C GLY A 138 9.74 -1.13 16.82
N THR A 139 9.37 0.01 17.41
CA THR A 139 8.34 0.91 16.88
C THR A 139 8.83 2.34 17.12
N TYR A 140 8.62 3.23 16.17
CA TYR A 140 9.00 4.64 16.30
C TYR A 140 7.96 5.55 15.65
N GLN A 141 7.90 6.79 16.11
CA GLN A 141 7.04 7.82 15.54
C GLN A 141 7.53 8.18 14.13
N SER A 142 6.59 8.34 13.22
CA SER A 142 6.81 8.84 11.87
C SER A 142 6.16 10.22 11.71
N GLY A 143 5.21 10.35 10.80
CA GLY A 143 4.32 11.50 10.68
C GLY A 143 2.88 11.03 10.75
N LEU A 144 1.95 11.98 10.71
CA LEU A 144 0.53 11.68 10.75
C LEU A 144 0.10 10.91 9.48
N ASN A 145 -0.62 9.80 9.67
CA ASN A 145 -1.14 8.92 8.62
C ASN A 145 -0.04 8.40 7.66
N PRO A 146 0.93 7.60 8.15
CA PRO A 146 1.92 6.97 7.29
C PRO A 146 1.27 5.92 6.39
N GLN A 147 1.48 6.01 5.06
CA GLN A 147 0.83 5.13 4.09
C GLN A 147 1.75 4.03 3.57
N HIS A 148 2.93 4.38 3.08
CA HIS A 148 3.87 3.43 2.48
C HIS A 148 5.28 3.62 3.04
N VAL A 149 6.05 2.52 3.07
CA VAL A 149 7.49 2.57 3.23
C VAL A 149 8.13 2.24 1.89
N VAL A 150 8.82 3.21 1.31
CA VAL A 150 9.27 3.23 -0.08
C VAL A 150 10.79 3.20 -0.15
N PRO A 151 11.42 2.22 -0.82
CA PRO A 151 12.86 2.24 -1.07
C PRO A 151 13.24 3.36 -2.03
N GLY A 152 14.31 4.09 -1.69
CA GLY A 152 14.93 5.05 -2.60
C GLY A 152 15.49 4.39 -3.85
N TYR A 153 15.64 5.17 -4.93
CA TYR A 153 16.11 4.67 -6.23
C TYR A 153 17.44 3.90 -6.12
N ASP A 154 18.37 4.42 -5.32
CA ASP A 154 19.71 3.87 -5.11
C ASP A 154 19.76 2.69 -4.10
N LEU A 155 18.61 2.30 -3.54
CA LEU A 155 18.46 1.21 -2.56
C LEU A 155 19.15 1.48 -1.21
N ARG A 156 19.49 2.72 -0.86
CA ARG A 156 20.26 3.05 0.36
C ARG A 156 19.42 3.59 1.50
N THR A 157 18.31 4.23 1.18
CA THR A 157 17.40 4.86 2.14
C THR A 157 15.98 4.35 1.90
N LEU A 158 15.21 4.16 2.96
CA LEU A 158 13.76 3.98 2.86
C LEU A 158 13.08 5.27 3.28
N TYR A 159 11.91 5.53 2.73
CA TYR A 159 11.11 6.72 3.05
C TYR A 159 9.70 6.32 3.45
N VAL A 160 9.22 6.84 4.58
CA VAL A 160 7.82 6.70 4.97
C VAL A 160 7.05 7.87 4.40
N THR A 161 6.00 7.61 3.65
CA THR A 161 5.10 8.66 3.15
C THR A 161 4.06 8.98 4.21
N ASN A 162 4.14 10.17 4.82
CA ASN A 162 3.22 10.63 5.86
C ASN A 162 2.19 11.58 5.23
N ASN A 163 1.11 11.01 4.73
CA ASN A 163 0.14 11.70 3.88
C ASN A 163 -0.42 12.96 4.56
N GLN A 164 -1.00 12.85 5.76
CA GLN A 164 -1.59 13.99 6.48
C GLN A 164 -0.56 14.90 7.17
N ALA A 165 0.69 14.43 7.34
CA ALA A 165 1.76 15.27 7.87
C ALA A 165 2.52 16.03 6.77
N ASN A 166 2.17 15.87 5.50
CA ASN A 166 2.86 16.49 4.37
C ASN A 166 4.38 16.30 4.44
N SER A 167 4.82 15.06 4.70
CA SER A 167 6.25 14.80 4.91
C SER A 167 6.67 13.38 4.54
N LEU A 168 7.98 13.21 4.33
CA LEU A 168 8.63 11.90 4.25
C LEU A 168 9.52 11.72 5.48
N THR A 169 9.47 10.55 6.12
CA THR A 169 10.44 10.18 7.16
C THR A 169 11.52 9.29 6.55
N PRO A 170 12.78 9.76 6.44
CA PRO A 170 13.87 8.92 5.97
C PRO A 170 14.25 7.87 7.03
N ILE A 171 14.49 6.62 6.59
CA ILE A 171 14.96 5.51 7.43
C ILE A 171 16.31 5.03 6.94
N ASN A 172 17.25 4.83 7.85
CA ASN A 172 18.48 4.08 7.57
C ASN A 172 18.18 2.58 7.73
N PRO A 173 18.18 1.79 6.64
CA PRO A 173 17.83 0.37 6.71
C PRO A 173 18.88 -0.48 7.43
N ARG A 174 20.11 0.01 7.62
CA ARG A 174 21.15 -0.70 8.40
C ARG A 174 20.81 -0.67 9.89
N THR A 175 20.31 0.45 10.39
CA THR A 175 19.92 0.59 11.81
C THR A 175 18.45 0.25 12.05
N GLY A 176 17.60 0.37 11.01
CA GLY A 176 16.14 0.21 11.11
C GLY A 176 15.44 1.40 11.78
N ARG A 177 16.08 2.57 11.83
CA ARG A 177 15.61 3.76 12.55
C ARG A 177 15.57 4.98 11.62
N PRO A 178 14.81 6.04 11.99
CA PRO A 178 14.86 7.30 11.27
C PRO A 178 16.30 7.80 11.09
N ALA A 179 16.59 8.33 9.88
CA ALA A 179 17.93 8.76 9.45
C ALA A 179 18.14 10.27 9.52
N GLY A 180 17.14 11.03 9.96
CA GLY A 180 17.18 12.48 10.03
C GLY A 180 15.80 13.09 10.24
N PRO A 181 15.66 14.41 10.10
CA PRO A 181 14.38 15.10 10.20
C PRO A 181 13.47 14.72 9.03
N ASN A 182 12.17 14.89 9.23
CA ASN A 182 11.18 14.71 8.18
C ASN A 182 11.40 15.75 7.07
N ILE A 183 11.20 15.30 5.82
CA ILE A 183 11.35 16.09 4.61
C ILE A 183 9.97 16.58 4.18
N GLY A 184 9.77 17.90 4.04
CA GLY A 184 8.49 18.48 3.63
C GLY A 184 8.18 18.18 2.16
N VAL A 185 7.05 17.54 1.91
CA VAL A 185 6.45 17.30 0.59
C VAL A 185 4.93 17.35 0.71
N ASP A 186 4.25 17.75 -0.35
CA ASP A 186 2.80 17.90 -0.31
C ASP A 186 2.09 16.54 -0.43
N ASP A 187 1.20 16.22 0.54
CA ASP A 187 0.19 15.15 0.48
C ASP A 187 0.74 13.81 -0.07
N PRO A 188 1.83 13.26 0.48
CA PRO A 188 2.47 12.07 -0.06
C PRO A 188 1.66 10.81 0.31
N TYR A 189 0.71 10.41 -0.56
CA TYR A 189 0.06 9.12 -0.41
C TYR A 189 1.05 7.99 -0.72
N ASN A 190 1.75 8.10 -1.85
CA ASN A 190 2.77 7.14 -2.26
C ASN A 190 3.95 7.87 -2.93
N MET A 191 5.03 7.14 -3.20
CA MET A 191 6.20 7.70 -3.88
C MET A 191 6.82 6.68 -4.83
N TYR A 192 7.27 7.17 -5.98
CA TYR A 192 7.91 6.40 -7.03
C TYR A 192 9.17 7.10 -7.52
N PHE A 193 9.94 6.43 -8.38
CA PHE A 193 11.09 7.02 -9.05
C PHE A 193 10.99 6.76 -10.55
N THR A 194 11.32 7.76 -11.37
CA THR A 194 11.41 7.54 -12.82
C THR A 194 12.47 6.48 -13.12
N PRO A 195 12.28 5.65 -14.16
CA PRO A 195 13.23 4.58 -14.50
C PRO A 195 14.67 5.03 -14.76
N ASP A 196 14.88 6.29 -15.14
CA ASP A 196 16.19 6.92 -15.31
C ASP A 196 16.77 7.49 -14.00
N GLY A 197 16.02 7.42 -12.90
CA GLY A 197 16.42 7.96 -11.59
C GLY A 197 16.48 9.49 -11.48
N ARG A 198 16.00 10.22 -12.49
CA ARG A 198 16.07 11.70 -12.50
C ARG A 198 15.07 12.35 -11.57
N TYR A 199 13.96 11.70 -11.29
CA TYR A 199 12.91 12.26 -10.44
C TYR A 199 12.40 11.25 -9.42
N ALA A 200 12.13 11.73 -8.21
CA ALA A 200 11.16 11.14 -7.30
C ALA A 200 9.77 11.65 -7.67
N ILE A 201 8.79 10.77 -7.79
CA ILE A 201 7.40 11.12 -8.08
C ILE A 201 6.60 10.95 -6.80
N VAL A 202 6.23 12.07 -6.16
CA VAL A 202 5.31 12.05 -5.02
C VAL A 202 3.88 12.09 -5.55
N VAL A 203 3.09 11.10 -5.17
CA VAL A 203 1.68 11.02 -5.51
C VAL A 203 0.89 11.78 -4.46
N ALA A 204 0.45 12.99 -4.80
CA ALA A 204 -0.37 13.84 -3.95
C ALA A 204 -1.86 13.59 -4.27
N GLU A 205 -2.40 12.53 -3.65
CA GLU A 205 -3.70 11.94 -3.95
C GLU A 205 -4.85 12.92 -3.83
N ALA A 206 -5.01 13.54 -2.66
CA ALA A 206 -6.08 14.48 -2.38
C ALA A 206 -5.97 15.76 -3.21
N ARG A 207 -4.78 16.10 -3.66
CA ARG A 207 -4.48 17.25 -4.51
C ARG A 207 -4.55 16.95 -6.00
N GLN A 208 -4.71 15.67 -6.37
CA GLN A 208 -4.74 15.20 -7.75
C GLN A 208 -3.47 15.62 -8.52
N ASN A 209 -2.29 15.51 -7.89
CA ASN A 209 -1.03 15.89 -8.48
C ASN A 209 -0.04 14.72 -8.48
N LEU A 210 0.77 14.68 -9.54
CA LEU A 210 2.02 13.94 -9.58
C LEU A 210 3.16 14.95 -9.52
N ASP A 211 3.87 15.00 -8.39
CA ASP A 211 4.97 15.93 -8.14
C ASP A 211 6.29 15.27 -8.50
N PHE A 212 6.91 15.70 -9.57
CA PHE A 212 8.26 15.30 -9.98
C PHE A 212 9.28 16.14 -9.22
N ARG A 213 10.02 15.50 -8.33
CA ARG A 213 10.94 16.13 -7.41
C ARG A 213 12.37 15.65 -7.64
N ASP A 214 13.34 16.44 -7.26
CA ASP A 214 14.73 16.01 -7.21
C ASP A 214 14.86 14.80 -6.26
N PRO A 215 15.45 13.65 -6.67
CA PRO A 215 15.44 12.43 -5.90
C PRO A 215 16.31 12.47 -4.63
N HIS A 216 17.16 13.50 -4.47
CA HIS A 216 18.06 13.66 -3.33
C HIS A 216 17.61 14.76 -2.37
N THR A 217 17.13 15.88 -2.89
CA THR A 217 16.73 17.06 -2.10
C THR A 217 15.22 17.14 -1.90
N PHE A 218 14.44 16.39 -2.68
CA PHE A 218 12.99 16.47 -2.80
C PHE A 218 12.42 17.84 -3.18
N ALA A 219 13.27 18.74 -3.67
CA ALA A 219 12.82 20.01 -4.25
C ALA A 219 11.91 19.74 -5.46
N LEU A 220 10.75 20.40 -5.50
CA LEU A 220 9.81 20.30 -6.61
C LEU A 220 10.47 20.81 -7.90
N ARG A 221 10.45 19.98 -8.96
CA ARG A 221 10.97 20.30 -10.29
C ARG A 221 9.86 20.51 -11.31
N HIS A 222 8.83 19.66 -11.26
CA HIS A 222 7.68 19.74 -12.14
C HIS A 222 6.46 19.17 -11.42
N ARG A 223 5.26 19.67 -11.78
CA ARG A 223 3.98 19.17 -11.24
C ARG A 223 3.03 18.89 -12.39
N ILE A 224 2.43 17.72 -12.40
CA ILE A 224 1.35 17.39 -13.32
C ILE A 224 0.06 17.31 -12.49
N HIS A 225 -0.89 18.22 -12.77
CA HIS A 225 -2.24 18.09 -12.27
C HIS A 225 -2.98 17.09 -13.14
N VAL A 226 -3.54 16.05 -12.52
CA VAL A 226 -4.35 15.03 -13.20
C VAL A 226 -5.82 15.24 -12.89
N THR A 227 -6.68 15.22 -13.93
CA THR A 227 -8.11 15.43 -13.74
C THR A 227 -8.83 14.13 -13.38
N CYS A 228 -8.29 13.44 -12.37
CA CYS A 228 -8.87 12.20 -11.84
C CYS A 228 -8.65 12.08 -10.33
N ALA A 229 -9.76 12.05 -9.58
CA ALA A 229 -9.73 11.95 -8.12
C ALA A 229 -9.21 10.60 -7.66
N GLY A 230 -8.42 10.62 -6.56
CA GLY A 230 -7.84 9.42 -5.98
C GLY A 230 -6.69 8.85 -6.81
N VAL A 231 -5.81 9.71 -7.37
CA VAL A 231 -4.58 9.22 -8.01
C VAL A 231 -3.69 8.59 -6.92
N ASP A 232 -3.34 7.30 -7.05
CA ASP A 232 -2.75 6.56 -5.93
C ASP A 232 -1.57 5.65 -6.30
N HIS A 233 -1.71 4.69 -7.22
CA HIS A 233 -0.66 3.73 -7.56
C HIS A 233 -0.16 3.87 -8.98
N ILE A 234 1.12 3.56 -9.19
CA ILE A 234 1.82 3.72 -10.47
C ILE A 234 2.59 2.45 -10.82
N ASP A 235 2.65 2.09 -12.10
CA ASP A 235 3.72 1.28 -12.68
C ASP A 235 4.15 1.86 -14.03
N PHE A 236 5.33 1.45 -14.48
CA PHE A 236 6.03 2.02 -15.63
C PHE A 236 6.04 1.05 -16.80
N ALA A 237 5.97 1.59 -18.02
CA ALA A 237 6.23 0.82 -19.22
C ALA A 237 7.62 0.16 -19.17
N ALA A 238 7.79 -0.97 -19.89
CA ALA A 238 9.08 -1.63 -20.00
C ALA A 238 10.17 -0.73 -20.61
N THR A 239 9.79 0.19 -21.49
CA THR A 239 10.68 1.21 -22.07
C THR A 239 10.99 2.38 -21.13
N GLY A 240 10.27 2.49 -20.01
CA GLY A 240 10.33 3.67 -19.15
C GLY A 240 9.72 4.94 -19.76
N ALA A 241 9.22 4.89 -21.00
CA ALA A 241 8.73 6.06 -21.74
C ALA A 241 7.48 6.70 -21.11
N TYR A 242 6.69 5.93 -20.41
CA TYR A 242 5.48 6.41 -19.75
C TYR A 242 5.20 5.62 -18.47
N LEU A 243 4.40 6.22 -17.63
CA LEU A 243 3.75 5.55 -16.50
C LEU A 243 2.23 5.47 -16.71
N ILE A 244 1.59 4.54 -16.02
CA ILE A 244 0.15 4.53 -15.81
C ILE A 244 -0.10 4.66 -14.30
N ALA A 245 -0.98 5.61 -13.93
CA ALA A 245 -1.46 5.74 -12.57
C ALA A 245 -2.94 5.38 -12.49
N THR A 246 -3.33 4.78 -11.37
CA THR A 246 -4.72 4.49 -11.01
C THR A 246 -5.36 5.71 -10.35
N CYS A 247 -6.67 5.86 -10.53
CA CYS A 247 -7.46 6.93 -9.95
C CYS A 247 -8.70 6.31 -9.29
N GLU A 248 -8.55 5.93 -8.01
CA GLU A 248 -9.52 5.13 -7.26
C GLU A 248 -10.93 5.73 -7.30
N PHE A 249 -11.05 7.02 -6.95
CA PHE A 249 -12.36 7.64 -6.78
C PHE A 249 -12.99 8.08 -8.10
N ALA A 250 -12.22 8.15 -9.18
CA ALA A 250 -12.73 8.54 -10.51
C ALA A 250 -13.04 7.34 -11.40
N GLY A 251 -12.69 6.10 -11.00
CA GLY A 251 -12.89 4.91 -11.82
C GLY A 251 -12.17 4.99 -13.16
N ARG A 252 -10.90 5.44 -13.17
CA ARG A 252 -10.12 5.60 -14.41
C ARG A 252 -8.64 5.40 -14.18
N LEU A 253 -7.90 5.28 -15.28
CA LEU A 253 -6.45 5.31 -15.32
C LEU A 253 -5.99 6.56 -16.05
N VAL A 254 -4.80 7.10 -15.68
CA VAL A 254 -4.11 8.15 -16.41
C VAL A 254 -2.78 7.63 -16.91
N ARG A 255 -2.46 7.88 -18.19
CA ARG A 255 -1.14 7.64 -18.78
C ARG A 255 -0.39 8.96 -18.87
N VAL A 256 0.85 8.99 -18.38
CA VAL A 256 1.73 10.15 -18.40
C VAL A 256 2.98 9.82 -19.21
N ASP A 257 3.28 10.67 -20.18
CA ASP A 257 4.51 10.62 -20.98
C ASP A 257 5.69 11.17 -20.15
N LEU A 258 6.74 10.39 -19.98
CA LEU A 258 7.93 10.76 -19.20
C LEU A 258 8.99 11.50 -20.00
N HIS A 259 8.91 11.55 -21.34
CA HIS A 259 9.77 12.41 -22.16
C HIS A 259 9.35 13.89 -22.06
N THR A 260 8.03 14.13 -22.02
CA THR A 260 7.44 15.47 -22.03
C THR A 260 6.92 15.91 -20.66
N LEU A 261 6.86 15.00 -19.67
CA LEU A 261 6.25 15.20 -18.37
C LEU A 261 4.82 15.77 -18.49
N SER A 262 3.97 15.09 -19.29
CA SER A 262 2.61 15.54 -19.55
C SER A 262 1.62 14.38 -19.62
N VAL A 263 0.34 14.67 -19.41
CA VAL A 263 -0.72 13.65 -19.52
C VAL A 263 -0.88 13.23 -20.99
N ALA A 264 -0.69 11.93 -21.27
CA ALA A 264 -0.85 11.34 -22.58
C ALA A 264 -2.27 10.76 -22.85
N GLY A 265 -3.10 10.65 -21.81
CA GLY A 265 -4.49 10.22 -21.97
C GLY A 265 -5.08 9.59 -20.72
N TYR A 266 -6.38 9.33 -20.79
CA TYR A 266 -7.15 8.65 -19.74
C TYR A 266 -7.87 7.44 -20.31
N LEU A 267 -8.04 6.39 -19.48
CA LEU A 267 -8.86 5.22 -19.76
C LEU A 267 -9.93 5.11 -18.68
N ASN A 268 -11.20 5.22 -19.07
CA ASN A 268 -12.31 5.06 -18.14
C ASN A 268 -12.60 3.58 -17.88
N LEU A 269 -12.84 3.25 -16.63
CA LEU A 269 -13.28 1.95 -16.13
C LEU A 269 -14.58 2.18 -15.34
N PRO A 270 -15.74 2.19 -15.99
CA PRO A 270 -16.99 2.60 -15.38
C PRO A 270 -17.34 1.75 -14.14
N GLY A 271 -17.64 2.41 -13.02
CA GLY A 271 -17.96 1.76 -11.74
C GLY A 271 -16.77 1.15 -11.00
N ALA A 272 -15.57 1.21 -11.57
CA ALA A 272 -14.34 0.71 -10.92
C ALA A 272 -13.86 1.62 -9.77
N ALA A 273 -13.10 1.01 -8.86
CA ALA A 273 -12.22 1.69 -7.92
C ALA A 273 -10.83 1.06 -8.05
N PRO A 274 -10.07 1.44 -9.10
CA PRO A 274 -8.78 0.83 -9.40
C PRO A 274 -7.76 1.14 -8.29
N GLN A 275 -7.05 0.09 -7.86
CA GLN A 275 -6.06 0.10 -6.79
C GLN A 275 -4.65 -0.11 -7.38
N ASP A 276 -3.89 -1.05 -6.85
CA ASP A 276 -2.53 -1.33 -7.32
C ASP A 276 -2.48 -1.74 -8.80
N ILE A 277 -1.35 -1.45 -9.43
CA ILE A 277 -1.08 -1.73 -10.85
C ILE A 277 0.29 -2.37 -11.01
N LYS A 278 0.39 -3.42 -11.84
CA LYS A 278 1.67 -4.08 -12.18
C LYS A 278 1.72 -4.47 -13.65
N LEU A 279 2.87 -4.23 -14.27
CA LEU A 279 3.17 -4.67 -15.63
C LEU A 279 3.55 -6.16 -15.63
N ASP A 280 3.13 -6.90 -16.65
CA ASP A 280 3.55 -8.30 -16.82
C ASP A 280 5.06 -8.40 -17.17
N PRO A 281 5.70 -9.56 -16.93
CA PRO A 281 7.14 -9.73 -17.20
C PRO A 281 7.53 -9.39 -18.65
N ALA A 282 6.65 -9.67 -19.61
CA ALA A 282 6.90 -9.40 -21.03
C ALA A 282 6.65 -7.92 -21.42
N GLY A 283 6.28 -7.06 -20.48
CA GLY A 283 6.05 -5.63 -20.76
C GLY A 283 4.82 -5.32 -21.61
N ARG A 284 3.84 -6.22 -21.69
CA ARG A 284 2.72 -6.13 -22.64
C ARG A 284 1.37 -5.83 -22.02
N ILE A 285 1.14 -6.25 -20.77
CA ILE A 285 -0.15 -6.12 -20.08
C ILE A 285 0.06 -5.54 -18.70
N PHE A 286 -0.62 -4.43 -18.40
CA PHE A 286 -0.78 -3.97 -17.04
C PHE A 286 -1.98 -4.68 -16.41
N TYR A 287 -1.76 -5.24 -15.23
CA TYR A 287 -2.77 -5.78 -14.34
C TYR A 287 -3.16 -4.68 -13.35
N VAL A 288 -4.44 -4.41 -13.21
CA VAL A 288 -4.99 -3.36 -12.33
C VAL A 288 -6.01 -3.98 -11.40
N ALA A 289 -5.72 -3.99 -10.11
CA ALA A 289 -6.67 -4.45 -9.09
C ALA A 289 -7.86 -3.48 -9.02
N ASP A 290 -9.07 -4.03 -8.86
CA ASP A 290 -10.29 -3.26 -8.74
C ASP A 290 -11.11 -3.73 -7.56
N LYS A 291 -11.25 -2.86 -6.58
CA LYS A 291 -11.98 -3.09 -5.36
C LYS A 291 -13.47 -3.32 -5.60
N ASN A 292 -14.08 -2.52 -6.48
CA ASN A 292 -15.52 -2.54 -6.70
C ASN A 292 -15.98 -3.71 -7.56
N HIS A 293 -15.20 -4.11 -8.58
CA HIS A 293 -15.52 -5.25 -9.44
C HIS A 293 -14.93 -6.57 -8.91
N ALA A 294 -14.23 -6.54 -7.78
CA ALA A 294 -13.70 -7.74 -7.13
C ALA A 294 -12.76 -8.57 -8.03
N GLY A 295 -11.82 -7.90 -8.70
CA GLY A 295 -10.91 -8.59 -9.61
C GLY A 295 -9.82 -7.71 -10.20
N VAL A 296 -9.29 -8.12 -11.34
CA VAL A 296 -8.14 -7.49 -11.97
C VAL A 296 -8.42 -7.22 -13.44
N TRP A 297 -8.33 -5.96 -13.86
CA TRP A 297 -8.37 -5.54 -15.25
C TRP A 297 -7.07 -5.86 -15.97
N LEU A 298 -7.16 -6.24 -17.22
CA LEU A 298 -6.02 -6.44 -18.13
C LEU A 298 -5.99 -5.29 -19.14
N ILE A 299 -4.94 -4.48 -19.08
CA ILE A 299 -4.78 -3.30 -19.94
C ILE A 299 -3.60 -3.53 -20.88
N ASN A 300 -3.83 -3.45 -22.18
CA ASN A 300 -2.75 -3.55 -23.16
C ASN A 300 -1.82 -2.33 -23.05
N ALA A 301 -0.53 -2.58 -22.83
CA ALA A 301 0.46 -1.54 -22.61
C ALA A 301 0.63 -0.60 -23.82
N ALA A 302 0.67 -1.15 -25.04
CA ALA A 302 0.87 -0.35 -26.25
C ALA A 302 -0.36 0.48 -26.62
N THR A 303 -1.57 -0.12 -26.55
CA THR A 303 -2.80 0.54 -27.03
C THR A 303 -3.55 1.30 -25.95
N PHE A 304 -3.21 1.09 -24.67
CA PHE A 304 -3.90 1.66 -23.50
C PHE A 304 -5.41 1.35 -23.52
N LYS A 305 -5.76 0.10 -23.82
CA LYS A 305 -7.15 -0.39 -23.89
C LYS A 305 -7.34 -1.61 -22.99
N VAL A 306 -8.55 -1.76 -22.44
CA VAL A 306 -8.96 -2.98 -21.74
C VAL A 306 -8.95 -4.16 -22.73
N THR A 307 -8.34 -5.27 -22.32
CA THR A 307 -8.30 -6.53 -23.08
C THR A 307 -8.93 -7.70 -22.35
N GLY A 308 -9.27 -7.53 -21.08
CA GLY A 308 -9.92 -8.55 -20.27
C GLY A 308 -10.09 -8.16 -18.82
N PHE A 309 -10.72 -9.06 -18.07
CA PHE A 309 -10.92 -8.97 -16.63
C PHE A 309 -10.84 -10.36 -16.01
N ILE A 310 -10.21 -10.48 -14.84
CA ILE A 310 -10.08 -11.73 -14.09
C ILE A 310 -10.75 -11.51 -12.71
N PRO A 311 -11.89 -12.14 -12.41
CA PRO A 311 -12.50 -12.05 -11.09
C PRO A 311 -11.62 -12.83 -10.07
N THR A 312 -11.20 -12.16 -8.98
CA THR A 312 -10.31 -12.76 -7.95
C THR A 312 -10.98 -12.88 -6.59
N GLY A 313 -11.57 -11.80 -6.12
CA GLY A 313 -12.25 -11.73 -4.83
C GLY A 313 -12.57 -10.30 -4.43
N PRO A 314 -13.49 -10.12 -3.46
CA PRO A 314 -13.94 -8.80 -3.06
C PRO A 314 -12.82 -7.95 -2.49
N ASP A 315 -12.87 -6.65 -2.79
CA ASP A 315 -11.89 -5.65 -2.37
C ASP A 315 -10.47 -6.05 -2.82
N ALA A 316 -10.30 -6.44 -4.10
CA ALA A 316 -9.00 -6.74 -4.69
C ALA A 316 -8.12 -5.49 -4.65
N HIS A 317 -6.89 -5.61 -4.09
CA HIS A 317 -6.10 -4.44 -3.72
C HIS A 317 -4.64 -4.51 -4.19
N GLY A 318 -3.76 -5.24 -3.50
CA GLY A 318 -2.34 -5.29 -3.79
C GLY A 318 -1.95 -6.34 -4.84
N LEU A 319 -0.97 -6.04 -5.67
CA LEU A 319 -0.48 -6.87 -6.76
C LEU A 319 1.04 -7.09 -6.63
N TYR A 320 1.49 -8.34 -6.58
CA TYR A 320 2.91 -8.66 -6.36
C TYR A 320 3.37 -9.79 -7.30
N PRO A 321 4.30 -9.51 -8.24
CA PRO A 321 4.93 -10.55 -9.04
C PRO A 321 5.73 -11.52 -8.16
N SER A 322 5.64 -12.83 -8.44
CA SER A 322 6.56 -13.81 -7.84
C SER A 322 8.00 -13.54 -8.26
N ARG A 323 8.99 -13.94 -7.42
CA ARG A 323 10.40 -13.69 -7.74
C ARG A 323 10.89 -14.41 -8.99
N ASP A 324 10.24 -15.50 -9.38
CA ASP A 324 10.49 -16.20 -10.65
C ASP A 324 9.69 -15.62 -11.83
N ALA A 325 8.97 -14.52 -11.61
CA ALA A 325 8.15 -13.84 -12.62
C ALA A 325 7.07 -14.73 -13.29
N ARG A 326 6.65 -15.83 -12.65
CA ARG A 326 5.64 -16.76 -13.19
C ARG A 326 4.23 -16.43 -12.78
N TYR A 327 4.05 -15.85 -11.60
CA TYR A 327 2.75 -15.62 -10.97
C TYR A 327 2.61 -14.18 -10.49
N LEU A 328 1.35 -13.74 -10.44
CA LEU A 328 0.93 -12.50 -9.77
C LEU A 328 0.09 -12.88 -8.56
N TYR A 329 0.50 -12.45 -7.37
CA TYR A 329 -0.29 -12.54 -6.15
C TYR A 329 -1.23 -11.34 -6.09
N VAL A 330 -2.51 -11.59 -5.89
CA VAL A 330 -3.57 -10.58 -5.74
C VAL A 330 -4.15 -10.70 -4.34
N THR A 331 -4.07 -9.65 -3.54
CA THR A 331 -4.71 -9.61 -2.23
C THR A 331 -6.18 -9.26 -2.37
N ASN A 332 -7.08 -10.03 -1.77
CA ASN A 332 -8.51 -9.77 -1.73
C ASN A 332 -8.90 -9.44 -0.28
N ARG A 333 -8.86 -8.16 0.02
CA ARG A 333 -8.98 -7.62 1.37
C ARG A 333 -10.35 -7.91 2.00
N GLY A 334 -11.40 -7.93 1.19
CA GLY A 334 -12.78 -8.09 1.66
C GLY A 334 -13.15 -9.50 2.12
N ASN A 335 -12.34 -10.53 1.83
CA ASN A 335 -12.66 -11.91 2.24
C ASN A 335 -11.46 -12.73 2.76
N GLY A 336 -10.32 -12.08 3.00
CA GLY A 336 -9.14 -12.73 3.57
C GLY A 336 -8.51 -13.78 2.66
N THR A 337 -8.45 -13.51 1.34
CA THR A 337 -7.85 -14.44 0.39
C THR A 337 -6.72 -13.80 -0.42
N ILE A 338 -5.86 -14.65 -0.99
CA ILE A 338 -4.81 -14.28 -1.94
C ILE A 338 -4.97 -15.17 -3.16
N THR A 339 -5.23 -14.54 -4.31
CA THR A 339 -5.38 -15.24 -5.59
C THR A 339 -4.07 -15.20 -6.36
N LEU A 340 -3.66 -16.35 -6.90
CA LEU A 340 -2.50 -16.46 -7.78
C LEU A 340 -2.96 -16.53 -9.23
N ILE A 341 -2.45 -15.61 -10.06
CA ILE A 341 -2.68 -15.57 -11.50
C ILE A 341 -1.37 -15.97 -12.19
N SER A 342 -1.44 -16.88 -13.16
CA SER A 342 -0.31 -17.19 -14.04
C SER A 342 -0.15 -16.11 -15.09
N PHE A 343 1.03 -15.50 -15.21
CA PHE A 343 1.33 -14.55 -16.28
C PHE A 343 1.27 -15.20 -17.67
N ALA A 344 1.72 -16.47 -17.78
CA ALA A 344 1.75 -17.17 -19.06
C ALA A 344 0.35 -17.46 -19.61
N THR A 345 -0.59 -17.88 -18.77
CA THR A 345 -1.95 -18.27 -19.18
C THR A 345 -3.00 -17.21 -18.92
N ARG A 346 -2.70 -16.20 -18.08
CA ARG A 346 -3.63 -15.17 -17.59
C ARG A 346 -4.86 -15.79 -16.92
N LYS A 347 -4.67 -16.92 -16.23
CA LYS A 347 -5.72 -17.63 -15.49
C LYS A 347 -5.34 -17.78 -14.03
N ILE A 348 -6.35 -17.89 -13.18
CA ILE A 348 -6.19 -18.24 -11.77
C ILE A 348 -5.60 -19.64 -11.69
N VAL A 349 -4.53 -19.79 -10.91
CA VAL A 349 -3.91 -21.06 -10.56
C VAL A 349 -4.52 -21.64 -9.30
N THR A 350 -4.65 -20.78 -8.27
CA THR A 350 -5.23 -21.14 -6.98
C THR A 350 -5.62 -19.86 -6.22
N THR A 351 -6.40 -20.05 -5.18
CA THR A 351 -6.71 -18.98 -4.22
C THR A 351 -6.49 -19.52 -2.80
N TRP A 352 -5.58 -18.90 -2.07
CA TRP A 352 -5.29 -19.21 -0.68
C TRP A 352 -6.22 -18.44 0.24
N ARG A 353 -6.64 -19.09 1.33
CA ARG A 353 -7.45 -18.45 2.37
C ARG A 353 -6.63 -18.31 3.65
N ILE A 354 -6.62 -17.11 4.24
CA ILE A 354 -6.02 -16.90 5.55
C ILE A 354 -6.90 -17.60 6.61
N PRO A 355 -6.35 -18.52 7.41
CA PRO A 355 -7.09 -19.20 8.48
C PRO A 355 -7.68 -18.20 9.48
N GLY A 356 -8.97 -18.35 9.78
CA GLY A 356 -9.72 -17.43 10.63
C GLY A 356 -10.11 -16.10 9.95
N GLY A 357 -9.91 -15.98 8.64
CA GLY A 357 -10.17 -14.76 7.88
C GLY A 357 -9.02 -13.75 8.00
N GLY A 358 -9.23 -12.57 7.42
CA GLY A 358 -8.26 -11.48 7.45
C GLY A 358 -8.56 -10.41 6.42
N SER A 359 -7.74 -9.38 6.42
CA SER A 359 -7.84 -8.24 5.49
C SER A 359 -6.48 -7.97 4.80
N PRO A 360 -5.95 -8.94 4.00
CA PRO A 360 -4.65 -8.79 3.34
C PRO A 360 -4.68 -7.58 2.41
N ASP A 361 -3.77 -6.65 2.65
CA ASP A 361 -3.76 -5.34 2.00
C ASP A 361 -2.52 -5.18 1.13
N MET A 362 -1.50 -4.48 1.60
CA MET A 362 -0.26 -4.22 0.88
C MET A 362 0.92 -5.00 1.49
N GLY A 363 1.87 -5.39 0.64
CA GLY A 363 3.00 -6.18 1.11
C GLY A 363 4.18 -6.26 0.16
N ASN A 364 4.95 -7.31 0.30
CA ASN A 364 5.94 -7.77 -0.70
C ASN A 364 6.47 -9.17 -0.34
N LEU A 365 7.23 -9.77 -1.25
CA LEU A 365 7.86 -11.07 -1.04
C LEU A 365 9.21 -10.92 -0.32
N SER A 366 9.60 -11.97 0.41
CA SER A 366 10.98 -12.13 0.91
C SER A 366 11.99 -12.07 -0.24
N PRO A 367 13.28 -11.77 0.04
CA PRO A 367 14.32 -11.75 -1.00
C PRO A 367 14.44 -13.07 -1.77
N ASP A 368 14.32 -14.19 -1.07
CA ASP A 368 14.37 -15.56 -1.64
C ASP A 368 13.04 -16.00 -2.29
N GLY A 369 11.98 -15.17 -2.18
CA GLY A 369 10.67 -15.44 -2.74
C GLY A 369 9.83 -16.47 -1.98
N LYS A 370 10.26 -16.97 -0.81
CA LYS A 370 9.58 -18.06 -0.09
C LYS A 370 8.45 -17.61 0.83
N VAL A 371 8.45 -16.36 1.26
CA VAL A 371 7.42 -15.80 2.14
C VAL A 371 6.81 -14.57 1.51
N PHE A 372 5.50 -14.53 1.42
CA PHE A 372 4.75 -13.33 1.11
C PHE A 372 4.33 -12.66 2.43
N TRP A 373 4.86 -11.46 2.65
CA TRP A 373 4.54 -10.62 3.80
C TRP A 373 3.50 -9.60 3.39
N VAL A 374 2.40 -9.53 4.13
CA VAL A 374 1.29 -8.64 3.79
C VAL A 374 0.64 -8.08 5.05
N SER A 375 0.33 -6.78 5.05
CA SER A 375 -0.39 -6.12 6.12
C SER A 375 -1.85 -6.60 6.16
N GLY A 376 -2.37 -6.80 7.36
CA GLY A 376 -3.79 -7.03 7.63
C GLY A 376 -4.42 -5.75 8.11
N ARG A 377 -4.87 -4.91 7.17
CA ARG A 377 -5.26 -3.51 7.43
C ARG A 377 -6.27 -3.33 8.55
N TYR A 378 -7.31 -4.15 8.56
CA TYR A 378 -8.39 -4.04 9.53
C TYR A 378 -8.21 -4.96 10.74
N ASP A 379 -7.20 -5.84 10.68
CA ASP A 379 -6.88 -6.78 11.75
C ASP A 379 -5.72 -6.31 12.62
N ASN A 380 -5.03 -5.22 12.23
CA ASN A 380 -3.85 -4.67 12.92
C ASN A 380 -2.72 -5.71 13.09
N VAL A 381 -2.46 -6.46 12.03
CA VAL A 381 -1.43 -7.51 12.00
C VAL A 381 -0.61 -7.45 10.72
N VAL A 382 0.50 -8.18 10.70
CA VAL A 382 1.19 -8.60 9.48
C VAL A 382 1.08 -10.12 9.36
N TYR A 383 0.72 -10.60 8.17
CA TYR A 383 0.74 -12.01 7.83
C TYR A 383 2.04 -12.38 7.13
N GLY A 384 2.67 -13.46 7.55
CA GLY A 384 3.71 -14.18 6.80
C GLY A 384 3.09 -15.43 6.19
N ILE A 385 3.12 -15.56 4.87
CA ILE A 385 2.46 -16.63 4.14
C ILE A 385 3.49 -17.36 3.27
N SER A 386 3.55 -18.69 3.38
CA SER A 386 4.40 -19.52 2.54
C SER A 386 3.97 -19.42 1.07
N THR A 387 4.88 -19.06 0.18
CA THR A 387 4.60 -18.99 -1.27
C THR A 387 4.51 -20.36 -1.92
N ALA A 388 5.00 -21.42 -1.26
CA ALA A 388 4.94 -22.77 -1.77
C ALA A 388 3.53 -23.36 -1.76
N ASN A 389 2.70 -22.98 -0.79
CA ASN A 389 1.40 -23.64 -0.57
C ASN A 389 0.33 -22.73 0.08
N GLY A 390 0.63 -21.46 0.35
CA GLY A 390 -0.31 -20.52 0.97
C GLY A 390 -0.53 -20.70 2.48
N HIS A 391 0.26 -21.55 3.15
CA HIS A 391 0.14 -21.72 4.60
C HIS A 391 0.51 -20.44 5.34
N LEU A 392 -0.30 -20.08 6.33
CA LEU A 392 0.00 -18.99 7.26
C LEU A 392 1.13 -19.43 8.19
N LEU A 393 2.29 -18.77 8.08
CA LEU A 393 3.47 -18.99 8.91
C LEU A 393 3.44 -18.13 10.18
N ALA A 394 2.91 -16.90 10.05
CA ALA A 394 2.86 -15.95 11.14
C ALA A 394 1.67 -15.00 11.01
N ARG A 395 1.12 -14.59 12.16
CA ARG A 395 0.18 -13.48 12.32
C ARG A 395 0.74 -12.61 13.45
N ILE A 396 1.35 -11.49 13.11
CA ILE A 396 2.14 -10.66 14.02
C ILE A 396 1.34 -9.39 14.33
N PRO A 397 0.92 -9.15 15.58
CA PRO A 397 0.28 -7.90 15.97
C PRO A 397 1.22 -6.70 15.74
N VAL A 398 0.69 -5.63 15.15
CA VAL A 398 1.39 -4.36 14.88
C VAL A 398 0.51 -3.18 15.29
N GLY A 399 0.91 -1.97 14.96
CA GLY A 399 0.09 -0.78 15.20
C GLY A 399 -1.20 -0.76 14.38
N PRO A 400 -2.11 0.21 14.64
CA PRO A 400 -3.41 0.24 14.02
C PRO A 400 -3.35 0.61 12.53
N GLN A 401 -4.17 -0.07 11.73
CA GLN A 401 -4.34 0.12 10.29
C GLN A 401 -3.02 0.04 9.50
N PRO A 402 -2.24 -1.05 9.64
CA PRO A 402 -1.02 -1.22 8.84
C PRO A 402 -1.35 -1.19 7.35
N HIS A 403 -0.47 -0.55 6.52
CA HIS A 403 -0.74 -0.41 5.08
C HIS A 403 0.47 -0.86 4.25
N GLY A 404 1.07 0.02 3.45
CA GLY A 404 2.11 -0.29 2.48
C GLY A 404 3.43 -0.71 3.10
N LEU A 405 3.51 -1.91 3.66
CA LEU A 405 4.72 -2.44 4.28
C LEU A 405 5.83 -2.68 3.26
N CYS A 406 7.08 -2.45 3.68
CA CYS A 406 8.26 -2.74 2.90
C CYS A 406 9.04 -3.92 3.51
N VAL A 407 9.27 -4.94 2.71
CA VAL A 407 10.22 -6.02 3.01
C VAL A 407 11.58 -5.58 2.52
N TRP A 408 12.62 -5.57 3.37
CA TRP A 408 13.91 -5.03 2.98
C TRP A 408 15.08 -5.86 3.54
N PRO A 409 16.17 -6.12 2.74
CA PRO A 409 16.39 -5.67 1.36
C PRO A 409 15.55 -6.40 0.32
N GLN A 410 15.41 -5.80 -0.87
CA GLN A 410 14.74 -6.36 -2.04
C GLN A 410 15.75 -6.73 -3.11
N PRO A 411 15.54 -7.83 -3.89
CA PRO A 411 16.26 -8.08 -5.13
C PRO A 411 16.04 -6.96 -6.16
N GLY A 412 17.03 -6.73 -7.02
CA GLY A 412 16.97 -5.74 -8.09
C GLY A 412 18.14 -4.78 -8.07
N ARG A 413 18.34 -4.06 -9.18
CA ARG A 413 19.44 -3.09 -9.37
C ARG A 413 19.09 -1.71 -8.88
N TYR A 414 17.82 -1.29 -9.01
CA TYR A 414 17.29 -0.01 -8.59
C TYR A 414 15.81 -0.14 -8.21
N SER A 415 15.32 0.82 -7.46
CA SER A 415 13.92 0.88 -7.03
C SER A 415 13.12 1.84 -7.90
N LEU A 416 11.93 1.42 -8.31
CA LEU A 416 10.91 2.30 -8.89
C LEU A 416 9.94 2.84 -7.84
N GLY A 417 10.14 2.51 -6.57
CA GLY A 417 9.34 3.02 -5.46
C GLY A 417 8.25 2.07 -4.97
N HIS A 418 7.13 2.61 -4.50
CA HIS A 418 6.05 1.88 -3.84
C HIS A 418 6.56 1.04 -2.66
N THR A 419 6.06 -0.16 -2.41
CA THR A 419 6.56 -1.08 -1.37
C THR A 419 7.82 -1.85 -1.78
N GLY A 420 8.45 -1.47 -2.89
CA GLY A 420 9.64 -2.11 -3.46
C GLY A 420 9.38 -2.74 -4.82
N ILE A 421 8.93 -1.94 -5.79
CA ILE A 421 9.04 -2.31 -7.21
C ILE A 421 10.49 -2.11 -7.60
N THR A 422 11.16 -3.19 -7.96
CA THR A 422 12.58 -3.18 -8.36
C THR A 422 12.75 -3.76 -9.77
N ARG A 423 13.79 -3.31 -10.44
CA ARG A 423 14.17 -3.79 -11.77
C ARG A 423 15.64 -4.19 -11.79
#